data_a12c98676da79720d146308c5a0c4b61
#
_entry.id   a12c98676da79720d146308c5a0c4b61
#
_cell.length_a   1.000
_cell.length_b   1.000
_cell.length_c   1.000
_cell.angle_alpha   90.00
_cell.angle_beta   90.00
_cell.angle_gamma   90.00
#
_symmetry.space_group_name_H-M   'P 1'
#
loop_
_entity.id
_entity.type
_entity.pdbx_description
1 polymer ?
#
loop_
_entity_poly.entity_id
_entity_poly.type
_entity_poly.pdbx_seq_one_letter_code
_entity_poly.pdbx_strand_id
1 'polypeptide(L)'
;MISFNASNGSINWETRVALPKGRTELERMVDIDGAPILIGDVIYVVSYQGNLAAYSRGTGSNLWFQDASSHFSPTHLNNRVFITDEDDSVVAFNAGNGRIDWSNEKLFLRRLTGPTIVSSYVAVGDFEGYVHLLDASDGSFVGRTRVERSGITASLSSYRDILFVHSDKGTFSAYKIQ
;
A
#
# COMPACT_ATOMS: atom_id res chain seq x y z
N MET A 1 7.37 -6.21 15.11
CA MET A 1 6.28 -5.27 15.50
C MET A 1 6.01 -5.44 16.99
N ILE A 2 5.88 -4.34 17.72
CA ILE A 2 5.68 -4.35 19.18
C ILE A 2 4.51 -3.42 19.49
N SER A 3 3.62 -3.86 20.38
CA SER A 3 2.53 -3.03 20.90
C SER A 3 2.84 -2.60 22.34
N PHE A 4 2.73 -1.31 22.58
CA PHE A 4 2.94 -0.72 23.90
C PHE A 4 1.64 -0.19 24.50
N ASN A 5 1.55 -0.27 25.82
CA ASN A 5 0.54 0.43 26.56
C ASN A 5 0.91 1.93 26.62
N ALA A 6 0.06 2.79 26.08
CA ALA A 6 0.33 4.23 25.99
C ALA A 6 0.38 4.95 27.35
N SER A 7 -0.20 4.38 28.40
CA SER A 7 -0.24 5.01 29.73
C SER A 7 1.01 4.76 30.57
N ASN A 8 1.72 3.64 30.36
CA ASN A 8 2.84 3.23 31.20
C ASN A 8 4.05 2.68 30.44
N GLY A 9 3.97 2.57 29.10
CA GLY A 9 5.05 2.08 28.25
C GLY A 9 5.32 0.57 28.32
N SER A 10 4.50 -0.21 29.04
CA SER A 10 4.68 -1.65 29.09
C SER A 10 4.36 -2.31 27.74
N ILE A 11 5.06 -3.40 27.42
CA ILE A 11 4.81 -4.19 26.22
C ILE A 11 3.54 -5.01 26.42
N ASN A 12 2.54 -4.84 25.55
CA ASN A 12 1.36 -5.68 25.51
C ASN A 12 1.65 -7.01 24.80
N TRP A 13 2.31 -6.93 23.64
CA TRP A 13 2.74 -8.09 22.86
C TRP A 13 3.86 -7.70 21.89
N GLU A 14 4.61 -8.70 21.46
CA GLU A 14 5.65 -8.60 20.44
C GLU A 14 5.45 -9.72 19.43
N THR A 15 5.59 -9.41 18.13
CA THR A 15 5.50 -10.40 17.05
C THR A 15 6.49 -10.09 15.93
N ARG A 16 7.07 -11.15 15.34
CA ARG A 16 7.91 -11.03 14.17
C ARG A 16 7.04 -10.99 12.93
N VAL A 17 7.16 -9.93 12.13
CA VAL A 17 6.32 -9.69 10.95
C VAL A 17 6.88 -10.36 9.71
N ALA A 18 8.20 -10.32 9.53
CA ALA A 18 8.86 -10.86 8.36
C ALA A 18 10.01 -11.77 8.76
N LEU A 19 10.14 -12.88 8.07
CA LEU A 19 11.25 -13.82 8.21
C LEU A 19 12.09 -13.73 6.94
N PRO A 20 13.42 -13.48 7.05
CA PRO A 20 14.30 -13.51 5.90
C PRO A 20 14.19 -14.85 5.16
N LYS A 21 13.83 -14.82 3.89
CA LYS A 21 13.78 -15.98 3.00
C LYS A 21 14.90 -15.82 1.96
N GLY A 22 15.66 -16.88 1.67
CA GLY A 22 16.68 -16.85 0.63
C GLY A 22 17.99 -17.52 1.01
N ARG A 23 18.85 -17.76 0.01
CA ARG A 23 20.17 -18.41 0.16
C ARG A 23 21.31 -17.41 0.30
N THR A 24 21.14 -16.20 -0.24
CA THR A 24 22.13 -15.13 -0.18
C THR A 24 21.73 -14.07 0.85
N GLU A 25 22.70 -13.26 1.31
CA GLU A 25 22.42 -12.16 2.23
C GLU A 25 21.49 -11.11 1.60
N LEU A 26 21.60 -10.86 0.30
CA LEU A 26 20.73 -9.94 -0.44
C LEU A 26 19.29 -10.44 -0.50
N GLU A 27 19.08 -11.73 -0.75
CA GLU A 27 17.73 -12.33 -0.73
C GLU A 27 17.11 -12.37 0.68
N ARG A 28 17.92 -12.21 1.72
CA ARG A 28 17.48 -12.15 3.13
C ARG A 28 17.19 -10.74 3.61
N MET A 29 17.40 -9.72 2.77
CA MET A 29 17.07 -8.35 3.12
C MET A 29 15.55 -8.16 3.05
N VAL A 30 14.89 -8.33 4.18
CA VAL A 30 13.46 -8.06 4.35
C VAL A 30 13.33 -6.80 5.16
N ASP A 31 12.64 -5.81 4.62
CA ASP A 31 12.41 -4.54 5.30
C ASP A 31 10.92 -4.18 5.31
N ILE A 32 10.54 -3.34 6.26
CA ILE A 32 9.20 -2.79 6.39
C ILE A 32 9.32 -1.28 6.28
N ASP A 33 9.31 -0.78 5.05
CA ASP A 33 9.41 0.65 4.75
C ASP A 33 8.06 1.35 4.93
N GLY A 34 6.99 0.67 4.53
CA GLY A 34 5.63 1.19 4.63
C GLY A 34 5.08 1.14 6.05
N ALA A 35 4.34 2.17 6.45
CA ALA A 35 3.62 2.16 7.72
C ALA A 35 2.50 1.11 7.70
N PRO A 36 2.33 0.30 8.75
CA PRO A 36 1.18 -0.58 8.89
C PRO A 36 -0.12 0.23 9.01
N ILE A 37 -1.22 -0.33 8.52
CA ILE A 37 -2.56 0.26 8.68
C ILE A 37 -3.39 -0.54 9.67
N LEU A 38 -4.18 0.16 10.46
CA LEU A 38 -5.11 -0.43 11.44
C LEU A 38 -6.55 -0.21 10.99
N ILE A 39 -7.29 -1.33 10.85
CA ILE A 39 -8.70 -1.31 10.44
C ILE A 39 -9.49 -2.17 11.41
N GLY A 40 -10.32 -1.54 12.21
CA GLY A 40 -10.98 -2.20 13.33
C GLY A 40 -9.98 -2.82 14.29
N ASP A 41 -9.98 -4.14 14.40
CA ASP A 41 -9.09 -4.91 15.26
C ASP A 41 -7.99 -5.65 14.49
N VAL A 42 -7.76 -5.32 13.21
CA VAL A 42 -6.77 -5.97 12.35
C VAL A 42 -5.70 -4.96 11.90
N ILE A 43 -4.45 -5.34 12.06
CA ILE A 43 -3.28 -4.61 11.57
C ILE A 43 -2.82 -5.29 10.28
N TYR A 44 -2.75 -4.51 9.19
CA TYR A 44 -2.18 -4.98 7.91
C TYR A 44 -0.80 -4.34 7.74
N VAL A 45 0.16 -5.16 7.35
CA VAL A 45 1.54 -4.75 7.11
C VAL A 45 2.09 -5.48 5.90
N VAL A 46 2.80 -4.77 5.06
CA VAL A 46 3.53 -5.33 3.92
C VAL A 46 5.02 -5.11 4.12
N SER A 47 5.82 -6.08 3.70
CA SER A 47 7.27 -5.98 3.70
C SER A 47 7.83 -6.05 2.28
N TYR A 48 8.98 -5.44 2.07
CA TYR A 48 9.76 -5.67 0.86
C TYR A 48 10.38 -7.06 0.90
N GLN A 49 10.38 -7.80 -0.23
CA GLN A 49 10.84 -9.18 -0.36
C GLN A 49 10.23 -10.16 0.66
N GLY A 50 8.98 -9.94 1.06
CA GLY A 50 8.34 -10.75 2.10
C GLY A 50 6.89 -11.09 1.80
N ASN A 51 5.99 -10.49 2.56
CA ASN A 51 4.56 -10.73 2.45
C ASN A 51 3.71 -9.56 2.92
N LEU A 52 2.46 -9.55 2.45
CA LEU A 52 1.37 -8.83 3.10
C LEU A 52 0.77 -9.74 4.17
N ALA A 53 0.63 -9.25 5.38
CA ALA A 53 0.12 -10.02 6.50
C ALA A 53 -0.90 -9.23 7.32
N ALA A 54 -1.84 -9.96 7.91
CA ALA A 54 -2.81 -9.43 8.86
C ALA A 54 -2.55 -9.98 10.26
N TYR A 55 -2.63 -9.10 11.25
CA TYR A 55 -2.41 -9.42 12.67
C TYR A 55 -3.54 -8.91 13.54
N SER A 56 -3.88 -9.66 14.58
CA SER A 56 -4.79 -9.19 15.61
C SER A 56 -4.17 -8.03 16.40
N ARG A 57 -4.85 -6.90 16.48
CA ARG A 57 -4.42 -5.74 17.28
C ARG A 57 -4.29 -6.09 18.77
N GLY A 58 -5.19 -6.92 19.27
CA GLY A 58 -5.23 -7.25 20.70
C GLY A 58 -4.13 -8.18 21.16
N THR A 59 -3.69 -9.12 20.28
CA THR A 59 -2.78 -10.21 20.66
C THR A 59 -1.48 -10.26 19.86
N GLY A 60 -1.37 -9.54 18.73
CA GLY A 60 -0.26 -9.67 17.80
C GLY A 60 -0.21 -10.99 17.04
N SER A 61 -1.24 -11.83 17.17
CA SER A 61 -1.30 -13.12 16.46
C SER A 61 -1.51 -12.91 14.97
N ASN A 62 -0.78 -13.65 14.14
CA ASN A 62 -0.99 -13.65 12.70
C ASN A 62 -2.35 -14.28 12.38
N LEU A 63 -3.13 -13.62 11.55
CA LEU A 63 -4.44 -14.08 11.07
C LEU A 63 -4.31 -14.75 9.71
N TRP A 64 -3.55 -14.13 8.81
CA TRP A 64 -3.19 -14.66 7.50
C TRP A 64 -1.97 -13.93 6.95
N PHE A 65 -1.31 -14.52 5.96
CA PHE A 65 -0.27 -13.88 5.14
C PHE A 65 -0.39 -14.35 3.69
N GLN A 66 0.09 -13.52 2.78
CA GLN A 66 0.15 -13.77 1.35
C GLN A 66 1.48 -13.24 0.82
N ASP A 67 2.15 -14.02 -0.03
CA ASP A 67 3.39 -13.58 -0.66
C ASP A 67 3.13 -12.28 -1.46
N ALA A 68 3.87 -11.24 -1.14
CA ALA A 68 3.78 -9.91 -1.73
C ALA A 68 5.01 -9.10 -1.35
N SER A 69 5.40 -8.16 -2.19
CA SER A 69 6.54 -7.27 -1.95
C SER A 69 6.16 -5.84 -2.25
N SER A 70 6.36 -4.94 -1.31
CA SER A 70 6.11 -3.51 -1.48
C SER A 70 6.95 -2.68 -0.53
N HIS A 71 7.42 -1.53 -1.01
CA HIS A 71 8.05 -0.49 -0.20
C HIS A 71 7.05 0.51 0.39
N PHE A 72 5.81 0.47 -0.07
CA PHE A 72 4.80 1.45 0.30
C PHE A 72 3.84 0.92 1.34
N SER A 73 3.24 1.83 2.10
CA SER A 73 2.14 1.50 2.99
C SER A 73 0.97 0.93 2.21
N PRO A 74 0.33 -0.14 2.69
CA PRO A 74 -0.93 -0.59 2.12
C PRO A 74 -2.02 0.46 2.34
N THR A 75 -3.08 0.42 1.55
CA THR A 75 -4.29 1.20 1.79
C THR A 75 -5.52 0.29 1.80
N HIS A 76 -6.68 0.81 2.23
CA HIS A 76 -7.87 -0.01 2.42
C HIS A 76 -9.13 0.71 1.97
N LEU A 77 -10.02 -0.05 1.33
CA LEU A 77 -11.39 0.37 1.05
C LEU A 77 -12.32 -0.83 1.12
N ASN A 78 -13.42 -0.67 1.87
CA ASN A 78 -14.40 -1.74 2.10
C ASN A 78 -13.72 -3.01 2.69
N ASN A 79 -13.81 -4.15 2.02
CA ASN A 79 -13.20 -5.40 2.44
C ASN A 79 -11.92 -5.74 1.64
N ARG A 80 -11.19 -4.74 1.14
CA ARG A 80 -9.97 -4.92 0.36
C ARG A 80 -8.80 -4.12 0.91
N VAL A 81 -7.63 -4.73 0.86
CA VAL A 81 -6.33 -4.10 1.10
C VAL A 81 -5.61 -4.01 -0.23
N PHE A 82 -5.08 -2.83 -0.54
CA PHE A 82 -4.39 -2.56 -1.81
C PHE A 82 -2.93 -2.28 -1.55
N ILE A 83 -2.08 -2.79 -2.43
CA ILE A 83 -0.65 -2.45 -2.49
C ILE A 83 -0.26 -2.10 -3.93
N THR A 84 0.84 -1.39 -4.08
CA THR A 84 1.64 -1.36 -5.31
C THR A 84 2.83 -2.26 -5.07
N ASP A 85 3.01 -3.30 -5.87
CA ASP A 85 4.11 -4.24 -5.71
C ASP A 85 5.41 -3.75 -6.39
N GLU A 86 6.49 -4.52 -6.25
CA GLU A 86 7.80 -4.19 -6.79
C GLU A 86 7.86 -4.22 -8.33
N ASP A 87 6.90 -4.87 -8.99
CA ASP A 87 6.75 -4.93 -10.45
C ASP A 87 5.82 -3.83 -11.00
N ASP A 88 5.47 -2.83 -10.16
CA ASP A 88 4.53 -1.76 -10.50
C ASP A 88 3.11 -2.27 -10.82
N SER A 89 2.70 -3.40 -10.26
CA SER A 89 1.32 -3.85 -10.31
C SER A 89 0.52 -3.26 -9.14
N VAL A 90 -0.72 -2.90 -9.40
CA VAL A 90 -1.67 -2.57 -8.33
C VAL A 90 -2.47 -3.81 -8.01
N VAL A 91 -2.39 -4.27 -6.77
CA VAL A 91 -2.99 -5.54 -6.34
C VAL A 91 -3.97 -5.29 -5.21
N ALA A 92 -5.16 -5.88 -5.34
CA ALA A 92 -6.19 -5.89 -4.30
C ALA A 92 -6.29 -7.27 -3.65
N PHE A 93 -6.21 -7.30 -2.34
CA PHE A 93 -6.37 -8.49 -1.52
C PHE A 93 -7.66 -8.41 -0.71
N ASN A 94 -8.34 -9.51 -0.56
CA ASN A 94 -9.45 -9.63 0.37
C ASN A 94 -8.93 -9.48 1.81
N ALA A 95 -9.46 -8.50 2.53
CA ALA A 95 -8.99 -8.15 3.87
C ALA A 95 -9.19 -9.28 4.90
N GLY A 96 -10.21 -10.12 4.71
CA GLY A 96 -10.53 -11.20 5.65
C GLY A 96 -9.66 -12.45 5.53
N ASN A 97 -9.10 -12.74 4.34
CA ASN A 97 -8.40 -14.01 4.08
C ASN A 97 -7.12 -13.89 3.24
N GLY A 98 -6.75 -12.69 2.79
CA GLY A 98 -5.53 -12.43 2.02
C GLY A 98 -5.55 -12.92 0.57
N ARG A 99 -6.65 -13.44 0.05
CA ARG A 99 -6.71 -13.85 -1.36
C ARG A 99 -6.68 -12.64 -2.27
N ILE A 100 -6.02 -12.79 -3.42
CA ILE A 100 -6.03 -11.75 -4.46
C ILE A 100 -7.44 -11.72 -5.08
N ASP A 101 -8.09 -10.56 -5.02
CA ASP A 101 -9.37 -10.30 -5.70
C ASP A 101 -9.11 -9.88 -7.16
N TRP A 102 -8.10 -9.02 -7.38
CA TRP A 102 -7.64 -8.61 -8.70
C TRP A 102 -6.19 -8.08 -8.68
N SER A 103 -5.53 -8.11 -9.83
CA SER A 103 -4.23 -7.51 -10.09
C SER A 103 -4.25 -6.74 -11.42
N ASN A 104 -3.70 -5.53 -11.43
CA ASN A 104 -3.51 -4.74 -12.65
C ASN A 104 -2.02 -4.52 -12.92
N GLU A 105 -1.49 -5.22 -13.91
CA GLU A 105 -0.08 -5.23 -14.32
C GLU A 105 0.22 -4.27 -15.49
N LYS A 106 -0.77 -3.50 -15.96
CA LYS A 106 -0.64 -2.64 -17.16
C LYS A 106 0.23 -1.40 -16.94
N LEU A 107 0.69 -1.18 -15.71
CA LEU A 107 1.59 -0.09 -15.34
C LEU A 107 3.04 -0.57 -15.08
N PHE A 108 3.37 -1.77 -15.53
CA PHE A 108 4.72 -2.35 -15.40
C PHE A 108 5.83 -1.38 -15.84
N LEU A 109 6.90 -1.27 -15.07
CA LEU A 109 8.04 -0.38 -15.25
C LEU A 109 7.71 1.13 -15.21
N ARG A 110 6.61 1.53 -14.57
CA ARG A 110 6.25 2.95 -14.42
C ARG A 110 6.70 3.58 -13.12
N ARG A 111 7.35 2.83 -12.23
CA ARG A 111 7.80 3.28 -10.89
C ARG A 111 6.67 3.99 -10.16
N LEU A 112 5.66 3.20 -9.85
CA LEU A 112 4.45 3.70 -9.22
C LEU A 112 4.71 4.17 -7.78
N THR A 113 3.92 5.12 -7.33
CA THR A 113 3.81 5.45 -5.91
C THR A 113 2.98 4.41 -5.17
N GLY A 114 2.97 4.48 -3.84
CA GLY A 114 2.01 3.73 -3.04
C GLY A 114 0.56 4.07 -3.42
N PRO A 115 -0.37 3.12 -3.25
CA PRO A 115 -1.76 3.31 -3.60
C PRO A 115 -2.45 4.26 -2.59
N THR A 116 -3.31 5.13 -3.10
CA THR A 116 -4.11 6.06 -2.29
C THR A 116 -5.58 5.92 -2.68
N ILE A 117 -6.45 5.76 -1.70
CA ILE A 117 -7.90 5.72 -1.94
C ILE A 117 -8.46 7.14 -2.04
N VAL A 118 -9.26 7.38 -3.07
CA VAL A 118 -10.08 8.59 -3.20
C VAL A 118 -11.46 8.18 -3.73
N SER A 119 -12.51 8.45 -2.97
CA SER A 119 -13.88 7.96 -3.25
C SER A 119 -13.91 6.43 -3.41
N SER A 120 -14.29 5.91 -4.58
CA SER A 120 -14.32 4.48 -4.91
C SER A 120 -13.11 4.02 -5.75
N TYR A 121 -12.06 4.82 -5.85
CA TYR A 121 -10.94 4.58 -6.74
C TYR A 121 -9.63 4.41 -5.98
N VAL A 122 -8.71 3.65 -6.60
CA VAL A 122 -7.30 3.58 -6.23
C VAL A 122 -6.52 4.51 -7.15
N ALA A 123 -5.81 5.48 -6.57
CA ALA A 123 -4.97 6.41 -7.29
C ALA A 123 -3.50 6.04 -7.08
N VAL A 124 -2.70 6.05 -8.16
CA VAL A 124 -1.24 5.89 -8.15
C VAL A 124 -0.60 6.94 -9.06
N GLY A 125 0.54 7.48 -8.65
CA GLY A 125 1.38 8.35 -9.48
C GLY A 125 2.50 7.56 -10.16
N ASP A 126 3.10 8.11 -11.23
CA ASP A 126 4.20 7.47 -11.93
C ASP A 126 5.38 8.42 -12.21
N PHE A 127 6.50 7.83 -12.66
CA PHE A 127 7.74 8.58 -12.95
C PHE A 127 7.65 9.56 -14.13
N GLU A 128 6.62 9.45 -14.98
CA GLU A 128 6.37 10.40 -16.08
C GLU A 128 5.42 11.54 -15.69
N GLY A 129 4.98 11.55 -14.42
CA GLY A 129 4.12 12.58 -13.86
C GLY A 129 2.62 12.38 -14.17
N TYR A 130 2.21 11.17 -14.48
CA TYR A 130 0.80 10.82 -14.56
C TYR A 130 0.27 10.33 -13.22
N VAL A 131 -0.97 10.66 -12.96
CA VAL A 131 -1.82 10.01 -11.98
C VAL A 131 -2.78 9.10 -12.72
N HIS A 132 -2.86 7.86 -12.30
CA HIS A 132 -3.78 6.85 -12.80
C HIS A 132 -4.85 6.57 -11.75
N LEU A 133 -6.09 6.46 -12.19
CA LEU A 133 -7.23 6.05 -11.36
C LEU A 133 -7.72 4.68 -11.83
N LEU A 134 -7.85 3.76 -10.88
CA LEU A 134 -8.39 2.43 -11.08
C LEU A 134 -9.65 2.28 -10.24
N ASP A 135 -10.66 1.58 -10.76
CA ASP A 135 -11.82 1.19 -9.97
C ASP A 135 -11.39 0.22 -8.87
N ALA A 136 -11.74 0.52 -7.62
CA ALA A 136 -11.34 -0.31 -6.51
C ALA A 136 -12.04 -1.68 -6.48
N SER A 137 -13.11 -1.85 -7.24
CA SER A 137 -13.88 -3.10 -7.28
C SER A 137 -13.26 -4.18 -8.17
N ASP A 138 -12.65 -3.79 -9.30
CA ASP A 138 -12.16 -4.71 -10.33
C ASP A 138 -10.76 -4.36 -10.90
N GLY A 139 -10.17 -3.23 -10.49
CA GLY A 139 -8.86 -2.79 -10.95
C GLY A 139 -8.85 -2.23 -12.38
N SER A 140 -10.00 -1.99 -12.99
CA SER A 140 -10.07 -1.40 -14.34
C SER A 140 -9.65 0.07 -14.33
N PHE A 141 -9.02 0.54 -15.42
CA PHE A 141 -8.70 1.95 -15.57
C PHE A 141 -9.94 2.78 -15.75
N VAL A 142 -10.11 3.82 -14.90
CA VAL A 142 -11.19 4.80 -14.99
C VAL A 142 -10.71 6.09 -15.62
N GLY A 143 -9.47 6.50 -15.34
CA GLY A 143 -8.93 7.73 -15.87
C GLY A 143 -7.45 7.91 -15.59
N ARG A 144 -6.87 8.86 -16.29
CA ARG A 144 -5.52 9.35 -16.01
C ARG A 144 -5.40 10.82 -16.33
N THR A 145 -4.54 11.52 -15.61
CA THR A 145 -4.17 12.91 -15.92
C THR A 145 -2.68 13.08 -15.74
N ARG A 146 -2.07 13.96 -16.50
CA ARG A 146 -0.68 14.36 -16.33
C ARG A 146 -0.62 15.63 -15.50
N VAL A 147 0.04 15.57 -14.36
CA VAL A 147 0.24 16.72 -13.46
C VAL A 147 1.34 17.60 -13.99
N GLU A 148 2.46 16.99 -14.36
CA GLU A 148 3.65 17.66 -14.86
C GLU A 148 4.49 16.68 -15.70
N ARG A 149 5.57 17.18 -16.33
CA ARG A 149 6.56 16.34 -17.05
C ARG A 149 7.70 15.86 -16.15
N SER A 150 7.62 16.05 -14.86
CA SER A 150 8.48 15.42 -13.86
C SER A 150 7.75 14.23 -13.23
N GLY A 151 8.50 13.37 -12.55
CA GLY A 151 7.93 12.24 -11.86
C GLY A 151 7.04 12.63 -10.68
N ILE A 152 6.32 11.64 -10.18
CA ILE A 152 5.62 11.67 -8.90
C ILE A 152 6.20 10.50 -8.11
N THR A 153 7.07 10.80 -7.14
CA THR A 153 7.71 9.78 -6.27
C THR A 153 7.12 9.79 -4.87
N ALA A 154 6.60 10.94 -4.44
CA ALA A 154 5.90 11.05 -3.17
C ALA A 154 4.54 10.35 -3.22
N SER A 155 4.17 9.66 -2.14
CA SER A 155 2.82 9.11 -2.01
C SER A 155 1.77 10.21 -2.14
N LEU A 156 0.70 9.90 -2.86
CA LEU A 156 -0.45 10.77 -3.00
C LEU A 156 -1.17 10.88 -1.64
N SER A 157 -2.01 11.87 -1.49
CA SER A 157 -2.89 11.98 -0.34
C SER A 157 -4.30 12.36 -0.77
N SER A 158 -5.28 12.03 0.02
CA SER A 158 -6.68 12.31 -0.29
C SER A 158 -7.43 12.84 0.93
N TYR A 159 -8.41 13.65 0.67
CA TYR A 159 -9.40 14.05 1.66
C TYR A 159 -10.77 14.11 1.00
N ARG A 160 -11.69 13.26 1.45
CA ARG A 160 -13.01 13.08 0.84
C ARG A 160 -12.89 12.70 -0.65
N ASP A 161 -13.40 13.54 -1.55
CA ASP A 161 -13.40 13.40 -3.02
C ASP A 161 -12.25 14.17 -3.70
N ILE A 162 -11.29 14.69 -2.92
CA ILE A 162 -10.16 15.44 -3.44
C ILE A 162 -8.89 14.63 -3.30
N LEU A 163 -8.16 14.49 -4.41
CA LEU A 163 -6.83 13.90 -4.49
C LEU A 163 -5.78 15.01 -4.55
N PHE A 164 -4.80 14.96 -3.68
CA PHE A 164 -3.66 15.86 -3.65
C PHE A 164 -2.43 15.18 -4.21
N VAL A 165 -1.74 15.85 -5.09
CA VAL A 165 -0.56 15.36 -5.79
C VAL A 165 0.57 16.37 -5.69
N HIS A 166 1.77 15.88 -5.36
CA HIS A 166 2.99 16.66 -5.35
C HIS A 166 3.99 16.05 -6.34
N SER A 167 4.43 16.81 -7.34
CA SER A 167 5.42 16.36 -8.31
C SER A 167 6.85 16.60 -7.84
N ASP A 168 7.82 15.89 -8.42
CA ASP A 168 9.24 15.97 -8.04
C ASP A 168 9.85 17.35 -8.28
N LYS A 169 9.23 18.20 -9.11
CA LYS A 169 9.63 19.60 -9.31
C LYS A 169 8.90 20.61 -8.44
N GLY A 170 8.05 20.13 -7.52
CA GLY A 170 7.40 20.99 -6.55
C GLY A 170 6.01 21.49 -6.96
N THR A 171 5.45 21.04 -8.08
CA THR A 171 4.07 21.35 -8.42
C THR A 171 3.12 20.62 -7.46
N PHE A 172 2.26 21.37 -6.78
CA PHE A 172 1.19 20.84 -5.93
C PHE A 172 -0.15 21.06 -6.60
N SER A 173 -0.92 19.98 -6.76
CA SER A 173 -2.21 19.98 -7.45
C SER A 173 -3.29 19.28 -6.62
N ALA A 174 -4.52 19.75 -6.75
CA ALA A 174 -5.71 19.14 -6.15
C ALA A 174 -6.72 18.81 -7.24
N TYR A 175 -7.16 17.56 -7.29
CA TYR A 175 -8.13 17.06 -8.26
C TYR A 175 -9.39 16.61 -7.53
N LYS A 176 -10.52 17.16 -7.93
CA LYS A 176 -11.81 16.69 -7.45
C LYS A 176 -12.28 15.52 -8.31
N ILE A 177 -12.54 14.39 -7.66
CA ILE A 177 -13.07 13.19 -8.30
C ILE A 177 -14.62 13.28 -8.32
N GLN A 178 -15.20 13.06 -9.48
CA GLN A 178 -16.65 13.13 -9.68
C GLN A 178 -17.22 11.75 -9.99
#